data_f738749b918dd47ff330928f502117a8
#
_entry.id   f738749b918dd47ff330928f502117a8
#
_cell.length_a   1.000
_cell.length_b   1.000
_cell.length_c   1.000
_cell.angle_alpha   90.00
_cell.angle_beta   90.00
_cell.angle_gamma   90.00
#
_symmetry.space_group_name_H-M   'P 1'
#
loop_
_entity.id
_entity.type
_entity.pdbx_description
1 polymer ?
#
loop_
_entity_poly.entity_id
_entity_poly.type
_entity_poly.pdbx_seq_one_letter_code
_entity_poly.pdbx_strand_id
1 'polypeptide(L)'
;MMGIVVIGATFVDIKGFPEDNYLPTGRNVGRVEYIHGGVARNVVEDIANAELRPTFVGIVDNTPLGADVVEKLRRHKVNTDYILTIPDGMGTWLAVFDNNGDVAGSISKRPNMLPLVDLLDEKGDEIIGNADSVVLEVDLDKEIVKRVLDLVEKHDKKIFALVSNMSIAAERRDLIKRFDCFICNQQEAGLLFLDDYTGVAPLQMRDILAEKVLRAKFPLMVVTMGADGAVYADRHGNKGYCPARNVQVKDTTGAGDAFCAGVSIGLTYGKETAEAIEIGSMLAAPVITSSENVCPRFLPEELGLNIAI
;
A
#
# COMPACT_ATOMS: atom_id res chain seq x y z
N MET A 1 16.41 4.56 15.75
CA MET A 1 15.52 5.11 14.70
C MET A 1 14.64 3.99 14.23
N MET A 2 13.34 4.24 14.06
CA MET A 2 12.36 3.24 13.60
C MET A 2 12.23 3.23 12.07
N GLY A 3 12.88 4.19 11.36
CA GLY A 3 12.68 4.39 9.95
C GLY A 3 11.23 4.79 9.62
N ILE A 4 10.77 4.46 8.43
CA ILE A 4 9.35 4.60 8.07
C ILE A 4 8.57 3.48 8.76
N VAL A 5 7.55 3.83 9.54
CA VAL A 5 6.67 2.87 10.21
C VAL A 5 5.48 2.55 9.31
N VAL A 6 5.27 1.29 8.98
CA VAL A 6 4.12 0.83 8.19
C VAL A 6 3.17 0.06 9.09
N ILE A 7 1.90 0.46 9.11
CA ILE A 7 0.86 -0.13 9.97
C ILE A 7 -0.25 -0.69 9.09
N GLY A 8 -0.51 -1.99 9.19
CA GLY A 8 -1.55 -2.62 8.40
C GLY A 8 -1.64 -4.13 8.53
N ALA A 9 -2.49 -4.73 7.70
CA ALA A 9 -2.77 -6.14 7.72
C ALA A 9 -1.77 -6.97 6.90
N THR A 10 -1.61 -8.22 7.31
CA THR A 10 -0.94 -9.26 6.53
C THR A 10 -1.97 -10.22 5.96
N PHE A 11 -1.72 -10.69 4.74
CA PHE A 11 -2.56 -11.68 4.06
C PHE A 11 -1.73 -12.83 3.51
N VAL A 12 -2.39 -13.95 3.31
CA VAL A 12 -1.92 -15.02 2.43
C VAL A 12 -2.92 -15.15 1.29
N ASP A 13 -2.42 -15.00 0.08
CA ASP A 13 -3.20 -15.23 -1.14
C ASP A 13 -3.04 -16.69 -1.55
N ILE A 14 -4.16 -17.40 -1.61
CA ILE A 14 -4.24 -18.79 -2.07
C ILE A 14 -4.84 -18.75 -3.47
N LYS A 15 -4.02 -19.03 -4.48
CA LYS A 15 -4.40 -18.97 -5.88
C LYS A 15 -4.44 -20.36 -6.48
N GLY A 16 -5.61 -20.76 -7.02
CA GLY A 16 -5.82 -22.04 -7.70
C GLY A 16 -5.93 -21.85 -9.21
N PHE A 17 -5.13 -22.61 -9.97
CA PHE A 17 -5.10 -22.58 -11.44
C PHE A 17 -5.38 -23.97 -11.98
N PRO A 18 -6.44 -24.17 -12.81
CA PRO A 18 -6.73 -25.45 -13.43
C PRO A 18 -5.68 -25.79 -14.51
N GLU A 19 -5.37 -27.08 -14.66
CA GLU A 19 -4.53 -27.59 -15.76
C GLU A 19 -5.32 -27.72 -17.05
N ASP A 20 -6.59 -28.15 -16.92
CA ASP A 20 -7.53 -28.32 -18.02
C ASP A 20 -8.61 -27.24 -18.02
N ASN A 21 -9.62 -27.35 -18.88
CA ASN A 21 -10.75 -26.44 -18.91
C ASN A 21 -11.43 -26.34 -17.54
N TYR A 22 -11.56 -25.12 -17.02
CA TYR A 22 -12.19 -24.85 -15.74
C TYR A 22 -13.64 -25.30 -15.73
N LEU A 23 -13.98 -26.15 -14.78
CA LEU A 23 -15.35 -26.66 -14.55
C LEU A 23 -15.93 -26.01 -13.29
N PRO A 24 -16.85 -25.04 -13.39
CA PRO A 24 -17.39 -24.31 -12.24
C PRO A 24 -18.02 -25.17 -11.14
N THR A 25 -18.62 -26.30 -11.52
CA THR A 25 -19.31 -27.20 -10.60
C THR A 25 -18.60 -28.55 -10.41
N GLY A 26 -17.41 -28.71 -11.00
CA GLY A 26 -16.61 -29.91 -10.99
C GLY A 26 -15.38 -29.87 -10.13
N ARG A 27 -14.71 -31.03 -10.00
CA ARG A 27 -13.38 -31.12 -9.45
C ARG A 27 -12.37 -30.75 -10.53
N ASN A 28 -11.60 -29.68 -10.32
CA ASN A 28 -10.51 -29.30 -11.19
C ASN A 28 -9.17 -29.82 -10.62
N VAL A 29 -8.39 -30.48 -11.45
CA VAL A 29 -6.99 -30.79 -11.17
C VAL A 29 -6.17 -29.58 -11.59
N GLY A 30 -5.15 -29.22 -10.80
CA GLY A 30 -4.34 -28.03 -11.09
C GLY A 30 -3.30 -27.74 -10.02
N ARG A 31 -2.69 -26.56 -10.10
CA ARG A 31 -1.74 -26.07 -9.12
C ARG A 31 -2.39 -25.11 -8.14
N VAL A 32 -1.87 -25.10 -6.91
CA VAL A 32 -2.24 -24.15 -5.87
C VAL A 32 -0.98 -23.42 -5.41
N GLU A 33 -1.04 -22.12 -5.40
CA GLU A 33 0.06 -21.25 -4.98
C GLU A 33 -0.33 -20.51 -3.69
N TYR A 34 0.65 -20.39 -2.78
CA TYR A 34 0.53 -19.59 -1.56
C TYR A 34 1.49 -18.42 -1.69
N ILE A 35 0.95 -17.21 -1.70
CA ILE A 35 1.73 -15.99 -1.88
C ILE A 35 1.51 -15.10 -0.67
N HIS A 36 2.59 -14.56 -0.12
CA HIS A 36 2.46 -13.54 0.91
C HIS A 36 1.82 -12.29 0.31
N GLY A 37 0.69 -11.90 0.88
CA GLY A 37 -0.13 -10.77 0.47
C GLY A 37 -0.26 -9.71 1.56
N GLY A 38 -1.18 -8.77 1.33
CA GLY A 38 -1.43 -7.62 2.18
C GLY A 38 -0.68 -6.39 1.70
N VAL A 39 -1.43 -5.32 1.40
CA VAL A 39 -0.87 -4.08 0.84
C VAL A 39 0.19 -3.47 1.77
N ALA A 40 -0.06 -3.43 3.08
CA ALA A 40 0.90 -2.91 4.04
C ALA A 40 2.17 -3.78 4.14
N ARG A 41 2.03 -5.12 4.07
CA ARG A 41 3.17 -6.03 4.04
C ARG A 41 4.01 -5.83 2.76
N ASN A 42 3.37 -5.63 1.60
CA ASN A 42 4.08 -5.31 0.35
C ASN A 42 4.84 -3.99 0.49
N VAL A 43 4.18 -2.91 0.95
CA VAL A 43 4.79 -1.59 1.12
C VAL A 43 6.01 -1.64 2.05
N VAL A 44 5.95 -2.32 3.19
CA VAL A 44 7.10 -2.39 4.09
C VAL A 44 8.26 -3.16 3.49
N GLU A 45 7.99 -4.21 2.71
CA GLU A 45 9.03 -4.97 1.99
C GLU A 45 9.65 -4.13 0.86
N ASP A 46 8.85 -3.35 0.13
CA ASP A 46 9.33 -2.41 -0.90
C ASP A 46 10.24 -1.33 -0.30
N ILE A 47 9.86 -0.75 0.85
CA ILE A 47 10.71 0.21 1.57
C ILE A 47 12.02 -0.45 2.02
N ALA A 48 11.96 -1.69 2.49
CA ALA A 48 13.16 -2.43 2.89
C ALA A 48 14.06 -2.79 1.69
N ASN A 49 13.46 -3.08 0.54
CA ASN A 49 14.18 -3.32 -0.71
C ASN A 49 14.86 -2.05 -1.26
N ALA A 50 14.43 -0.87 -0.84
CA ALA A 50 15.14 0.40 -1.06
C ALA A 50 16.31 0.61 -0.06
N GLU A 51 16.76 -0.45 0.63
CA GLU A 51 17.82 -0.48 1.67
C GLU A 51 17.54 0.46 2.86
N LEU A 52 16.32 0.88 3.03
CA LEU A 52 15.82 1.56 4.22
C LEU A 52 15.42 0.51 5.27
N ARG A 53 15.49 0.85 6.53
CA ARG A 53 15.17 -0.07 7.64
C ARG A 53 13.81 0.29 8.24
N PRO A 54 12.70 -0.08 7.59
CA PRO A 54 11.37 0.25 8.09
C PRO A 54 10.99 -0.62 9.29
N THR A 55 9.97 -0.18 10.01
CA THR A 55 9.31 -0.94 11.08
C THR A 55 7.94 -1.35 10.62
N PHE A 56 7.57 -2.61 10.81
CA PHE A 56 6.22 -3.09 10.56
C PHE A 56 5.43 -3.29 11.85
N VAL A 57 4.26 -2.69 11.91
CA VAL A 57 3.28 -2.85 12.98
C VAL A 57 2.07 -3.58 12.41
N GLY A 58 1.88 -4.81 12.79
CA GLY A 58 0.84 -5.66 12.21
C GLY A 58 0.58 -6.91 13.04
N ILE A 59 -0.21 -7.81 12.48
CA ILE A 59 -0.56 -9.07 13.12
C ILE A 59 -0.31 -10.21 12.15
N VAL A 60 0.24 -11.31 12.65
CA VAL A 60 0.32 -12.59 11.94
C VAL A 60 -0.37 -13.68 12.76
N ASP A 61 -0.71 -14.79 12.12
CA ASP A 61 -1.20 -15.95 12.84
C ASP A 61 -0.07 -16.83 13.41
N ASN A 62 -0.42 -17.75 14.29
CA ASN A 62 0.51 -18.69 14.92
C ASN A 62 0.75 -19.96 14.10
N THR A 63 0.65 -19.85 12.77
CA THR A 63 0.89 -20.96 11.81
C THR A 63 2.30 -20.87 11.21
N PRO A 64 2.76 -21.94 10.55
CA PRO A 64 4.00 -21.89 9.78
C PRO A 64 4.02 -20.77 8.72
N LEU A 65 2.87 -20.41 8.11
CA LEU A 65 2.77 -19.31 7.14
C LEU A 65 3.02 -17.95 7.80
N GLY A 66 2.44 -17.72 9.02
CA GLY A 66 2.71 -16.50 9.76
C GLY A 66 4.18 -16.37 10.18
N ALA A 67 4.78 -17.48 10.61
CA ALA A 67 6.21 -17.50 10.92
C ALA A 67 7.09 -17.21 9.69
N ASP A 68 6.71 -17.72 8.51
CA ASP A 68 7.43 -17.48 7.27
C ASP A 68 7.35 -16.02 6.81
N VAL A 69 6.19 -15.37 6.96
CA VAL A 69 6.04 -13.92 6.70
C VAL A 69 7.03 -13.12 7.57
N VAL A 70 7.05 -13.37 8.88
CA VAL A 70 7.95 -12.65 9.81
C VAL A 70 9.41 -12.89 9.46
N GLU A 71 9.78 -14.13 9.16
CA GLU A 71 11.16 -14.49 8.79
C GLU A 71 11.58 -13.84 7.46
N LYS A 72 10.67 -13.78 6.47
CA LYS A 72 10.92 -13.08 5.21
C LYS A 72 11.18 -11.60 5.47
N LEU A 73 10.34 -10.93 6.26
CA LEU A 73 10.51 -9.52 6.60
C LEU A 73 11.84 -9.25 7.33
N ARG A 74 12.24 -10.12 8.28
CA ARG A 74 13.55 -10.02 8.97
C ARG A 74 14.73 -10.12 8.01
N ARG A 75 14.68 -11.06 7.06
CA ARG A 75 15.71 -11.19 6.02
C ARG A 75 15.88 -9.95 5.18
N HIS A 76 14.79 -9.19 4.96
CA HIS A 76 14.79 -7.90 4.30
C HIS A 76 15.12 -6.73 5.25
N LYS A 77 15.57 -7.00 6.49
CA LYS A 77 15.96 -6.00 7.50
C LYS A 77 14.81 -5.10 7.98
N VAL A 78 13.57 -5.57 7.88
CA VAL A 78 12.42 -4.93 8.52
C VAL A 78 12.50 -5.16 10.03
N ASN A 79 12.28 -4.12 10.82
CA ASN A 79 12.05 -4.30 12.25
C ASN A 79 10.67 -4.93 12.47
N THR A 80 10.64 -6.12 13.07
CA THR A 80 9.45 -6.96 13.29
C THR A 80 9.04 -7.04 14.76
N ASP A 81 9.63 -6.22 15.64
CA ASP A 81 9.41 -6.29 17.11
C ASP A 81 7.97 -5.93 17.51
N TYR A 82 7.24 -5.28 16.62
CA TYR A 82 5.86 -4.83 16.82
C TYR A 82 4.84 -5.63 16.00
N ILE A 83 5.21 -6.85 15.58
CA ILE A 83 4.28 -7.80 14.96
C ILE A 83 3.71 -8.69 16.06
N LEU A 84 2.40 -8.61 16.26
CA LEU A 84 1.69 -9.52 17.18
C LEU A 84 1.46 -10.87 16.50
N THR A 85 1.57 -11.95 17.27
CA THR A 85 1.22 -13.30 16.82
C THR A 85 0.01 -13.79 17.61
N ILE A 86 -1.12 -13.96 16.91
CA ILE A 86 -2.37 -14.41 17.53
C ILE A 86 -3.06 -15.46 16.65
N PRO A 87 -3.95 -16.30 17.18
CA PRO A 87 -4.78 -17.15 16.34
C PRO A 87 -5.59 -16.32 15.33
N ASP A 88 -5.67 -16.78 14.08
CA ASP A 88 -6.39 -16.09 12.99
C ASP A 88 -5.91 -14.64 12.72
N GLY A 89 -4.65 -14.34 13.00
CA GLY A 89 -4.07 -13.00 12.88
C GLY A 89 -3.81 -12.54 11.45
N MET A 90 -3.86 -13.43 10.45
CA MET A 90 -3.72 -13.06 9.04
C MET A 90 -5.04 -13.13 8.28
N GLY A 91 -5.17 -12.25 7.29
CA GLY A 91 -6.19 -12.36 6.26
C GLY A 91 -5.88 -13.46 5.27
N THR A 92 -6.90 -13.89 4.54
CA THR A 92 -6.75 -14.86 3.46
C THR A 92 -7.57 -14.41 2.26
N TRP A 93 -6.96 -14.37 1.11
CA TRP A 93 -7.67 -14.25 -0.16
C TRP A 93 -7.55 -15.56 -0.93
N LEU A 94 -8.65 -16.30 -1.00
CA LEU A 94 -8.75 -17.51 -1.81
C LEU A 94 -9.33 -17.14 -3.17
N ALA A 95 -8.61 -17.39 -4.25
CA ALA A 95 -9.07 -17.14 -5.60
C ALA A 95 -8.87 -18.37 -6.49
N VAL A 96 -9.88 -18.66 -7.33
CA VAL A 96 -9.80 -19.65 -8.38
C VAL A 96 -9.81 -18.91 -9.71
N PHE A 97 -8.84 -19.21 -10.54
CA PHE A 97 -8.68 -18.62 -11.87
C PHE A 97 -9.27 -19.56 -12.94
N ASP A 98 -9.77 -19.00 -14.01
CA ASP A 98 -10.14 -19.74 -15.20
C ASP A 98 -8.95 -19.89 -16.17
N ASN A 99 -9.19 -20.48 -17.33
CA ASN A 99 -8.16 -20.70 -18.35
C ASN A 99 -7.70 -19.43 -19.07
N ASN A 100 -8.46 -18.33 -18.95
CA ASN A 100 -8.06 -17.02 -19.50
C ASN A 100 -7.20 -16.24 -18.52
N GLY A 101 -7.04 -16.73 -17.28
CA GLY A 101 -6.37 -16.03 -16.20
C GLY A 101 -7.27 -15.06 -15.44
N ASP A 102 -8.58 -15.12 -15.67
CA ASP A 102 -9.57 -14.32 -14.96
C ASP A 102 -10.01 -14.99 -13.65
N VAL A 103 -10.36 -14.21 -12.65
CA VAL A 103 -10.87 -14.74 -11.38
C VAL A 103 -12.29 -15.27 -11.56
N ALA A 104 -12.45 -16.57 -11.58
CA ALA A 104 -13.74 -17.24 -11.67
C ALA A 104 -14.56 -17.17 -10.37
N GLY A 105 -13.87 -17.04 -9.22
CA GLY A 105 -14.49 -16.83 -7.92
C GLY A 105 -13.46 -16.59 -6.84
N SER A 106 -13.82 -15.82 -5.80
CA SER A 106 -12.92 -15.56 -4.69
C SER A 106 -13.67 -15.40 -3.36
N ILE A 107 -12.96 -15.67 -2.26
CA ILE A 107 -13.40 -15.40 -0.89
C ILE A 107 -12.27 -14.67 -0.17
N SER A 108 -12.59 -13.55 0.47
CA SER A 108 -11.65 -12.82 1.30
C SER A 108 -12.07 -12.91 2.77
N LYS A 109 -11.18 -13.48 3.60
CA LYS A 109 -11.28 -13.46 5.06
C LYS A 109 -10.43 -12.31 5.59
N ARG A 110 -11.04 -11.36 6.27
CA ARG A 110 -10.32 -10.27 6.93
C ARG A 110 -9.76 -10.71 8.29
N PRO A 111 -8.55 -10.28 8.67
CA PRO A 111 -8.01 -10.54 10.00
C PRO A 111 -8.71 -9.68 11.05
N ASN A 112 -8.66 -10.10 12.30
CA ASN A 112 -9.00 -9.26 13.44
C ASN A 112 -7.80 -8.40 13.83
N MET A 113 -7.85 -7.10 13.55
CA MET A 113 -6.77 -6.16 13.81
C MET A 113 -6.92 -5.42 15.16
N LEU A 114 -8.03 -5.55 15.86
CA LEU A 114 -8.31 -4.84 17.12
C LEU A 114 -7.21 -4.98 18.21
N PRO A 115 -6.49 -6.13 18.33
CA PRO A 115 -5.37 -6.21 19.27
C PRO A 115 -4.25 -5.18 19.06
N LEU A 116 -4.18 -4.54 17.89
CA LEU A 116 -3.26 -3.41 17.68
C LEU A 116 -3.62 -2.18 18.54
N VAL A 117 -4.85 -2.04 18.98
CA VAL A 117 -5.25 -0.93 19.87
C VAL A 117 -4.46 -0.98 21.17
N ASP A 118 -4.41 -2.17 21.80
CA ASP A 118 -3.65 -2.36 23.04
C ASP A 118 -2.15 -2.12 22.82
N LEU A 119 -1.59 -2.62 21.73
CA LEU A 119 -0.19 -2.37 21.37
C LEU A 119 0.10 -0.86 21.20
N LEU A 120 -0.81 -0.15 20.52
CA LEU A 120 -0.66 1.30 20.30
C LEU A 120 -0.85 2.10 21.59
N ASP A 121 -1.67 1.61 22.53
CA ASP A 121 -1.84 2.22 23.86
C ASP A 121 -0.57 2.06 24.72
N GLU A 122 0.10 0.92 24.63
CA GLU A 122 1.31 0.62 25.40
C GLU A 122 2.58 1.18 24.78
N LYS A 123 2.70 1.10 23.45
CA LYS A 123 3.94 1.36 22.70
C LYS A 123 3.83 2.44 21.62
N GLY A 124 2.64 2.99 21.41
CA GLY A 124 2.40 3.94 20.32
C GLY A 124 3.29 5.18 20.38
N ASP A 125 3.52 5.72 21.57
CA ASP A 125 4.42 6.87 21.76
C ASP A 125 5.87 6.54 21.39
N GLU A 126 6.34 5.33 21.72
CA GLU A 126 7.68 4.86 21.37
C GLU A 126 7.79 4.65 19.85
N ILE A 127 6.82 3.96 19.25
CA ILE A 127 6.80 3.60 17.83
C ILE A 127 6.73 4.86 16.97
N ILE A 128 5.71 5.69 17.19
CA ILE A 128 5.45 6.87 16.35
C ILE A 128 6.43 8.00 16.65
N GLY A 129 6.79 8.22 17.93
CA GLY A 129 7.73 9.28 18.31
C GLY A 129 9.12 9.10 17.69
N ASN A 130 9.57 7.86 17.48
CA ASN A 130 10.85 7.54 16.86
C ASN A 130 10.78 7.27 15.35
N ALA A 131 9.61 7.35 14.73
CA ALA A 131 9.43 7.16 13.30
C ALA A 131 9.94 8.37 12.49
N ASP A 132 10.42 8.11 11.27
CA ASP A 132 10.68 9.17 10.28
C ASP A 132 9.35 9.68 9.70
N SER A 133 8.45 8.76 9.39
CA SER A 133 7.07 8.98 8.97
C SER A 133 6.24 7.71 9.17
N VAL A 134 4.95 7.78 8.91
CA VAL A 134 4.02 6.66 9.05
C VAL A 134 3.29 6.40 7.72
N VAL A 135 3.18 5.14 7.32
CA VAL A 135 2.26 4.66 6.29
C VAL A 135 1.18 3.84 6.99
N LEU A 136 -0.07 4.21 6.81
CA LEU A 136 -1.20 3.57 7.50
C LEU A 136 -2.25 3.07 6.51
N GLU A 137 -2.63 1.81 6.63
CA GLU A 137 -3.77 1.24 5.92
C GLU A 137 -5.08 1.82 6.48
N VAL A 138 -5.77 2.65 5.67
CA VAL A 138 -6.91 3.47 6.14
C VAL A 138 -8.19 2.67 6.35
N ASP A 139 -8.28 1.48 5.80
CA ASP A 139 -9.44 0.61 5.92
C ASP A 139 -9.34 -0.44 7.06
N LEU A 140 -8.32 -0.33 7.93
CA LEU A 140 -8.30 -0.99 9.24
C LEU A 140 -9.48 -0.52 10.11
N ASP A 141 -9.68 -1.15 11.28
CA ASP A 141 -10.69 -0.70 12.23
C ASP A 141 -10.56 0.79 12.54
N LYS A 142 -11.71 1.50 12.56
CA LYS A 142 -11.75 2.96 12.75
C LYS A 142 -11.06 3.43 14.02
N GLU A 143 -11.04 2.59 15.04
CA GLU A 143 -10.39 2.86 16.32
C GLU A 143 -8.86 2.89 16.18
N ILE A 144 -8.29 1.93 15.44
CA ILE A 144 -6.86 1.89 15.12
C ILE A 144 -6.46 3.13 14.34
N VAL A 145 -7.21 3.45 13.27
CA VAL A 145 -6.91 4.60 12.41
C VAL A 145 -6.92 5.90 13.21
N LYS A 146 -7.93 6.12 14.06
CA LYS A 146 -7.99 7.30 14.93
C LYS A 146 -6.82 7.37 15.89
N ARG A 147 -6.47 6.24 16.55
CA ARG A 147 -5.38 6.17 17.52
C ARG A 147 -4.04 6.54 16.86
N VAL A 148 -3.76 6.00 15.67
CA VAL A 148 -2.53 6.33 14.92
C VAL A 148 -2.52 7.80 14.53
N LEU A 149 -3.62 8.35 14.01
CA LEU A 149 -3.72 9.76 13.64
C LEU A 149 -3.48 10.69 14.84
N ASP A 150 -4.03 10.35 16.01
CA ASP A 150 -3.83 11.15 17.24
C ASP A 150 -2.37 11.09 17.73
N LEU A 151 -1.70 9.93 17.61
CA LEU A 151 -0.27 9.77 17.92
C LEU A 151 0.61 10.55 16.93
N VAL A 152 0.28 10.50 15.63
CA VAL A 152 1.01 11.23 14.58
C VAL A 152 0.93 12.74 14.82
N GLU A 153 -0.26 13.27 15.12
CA GLU A 153 -0.43 14.68 15.47
C GLU A 153 0.34 15.06 16.76
N LYS A 154 0.29 14.20 17.79
CA LYS A 154 1.03 14.40 19.04
C LYS A 154 2.54 14.52 18.84
N HIS A 155 3.08 13.72 17.91
CA HIS A 155 4.53 13.65 17.66
C HIS A 155 5.00 14.44 16.44
N ASP A 156 4.10 15.22 15.81
CA ASP A 156 4.37 16.02 14.61
C ASP A 156 5.05 15.20 13.49
N LYS A 157 4.47 14.04 13.17
CA LYS A 157 4.99 13.15 12.13
C LYS A 157 4.16 13.23 10.86
N LYS A 158 4.78 13.02 9.70
CA LYS A 158 4.06 12.84 8.45
C LYS A 158 3.37 11.50 8.40
N ILE A 159 2.17 11.46 7.80
CA ILE A 159 1.42 10.22 7.61
C ILE A 159 0.87 10.11 6.18
N PHE A 160 1.04 8.94 5.59
CA PHE A 160 0.61 8.63 4.23
C PHE A 160 -0.43 7.52 4.24
N ALA A 161 -1.47 7.71 3.45
CA ALA A 161 -2.59 6.78 3.38
C ALA A 161 -2.30 5.64 2.39
N LEU A 162 -2.49 4.42 2.84
CA LEU A 162 -2.49 3.20 2.03
C LEU A 162 -3.91 2.63 2.00
N VAL A 163 -4.39 2.21 0.85
CA VAL A 163 -5.76 1.70 0.67
C VAL A 163 -5.72 0.27 0.16
N SER A 164 -6.41 -0.65 0.83
CA SER A 164 -6.70 -2.00 0.33
C SER A 164 -8.15 -2.16 -0.09
N ASN A 165 -9.07 -1.43 0.56
CA ASN A 165 -10.49 -1.43 0.23
C ASN A 165 -11.06 0.00 0.18
N MET A 166 -11.17 0.53 -1.04
CA MET A 166 -11.63 1.90 -1.25
C MET A 166 -13.07 2.14 -0.79
N SER A 167 -13.95 1.14 -0.82
CA SER A 167 -15.33 1.31 -0.33
C SER A 167 -15.36 1.68 1.15
N ILE A 168 -14.51 1.05 1.96
CA ILE A 168 -14.38 1.39 3.39
C ILE A 168 -13.71 2.75 3.58
N ALA A 169 -12.64 3.02 2.80
CA ALA A 169 -11.93 4.30 2.87
C ALA A 169 -12.86 5.47 2.52
N ALA A 170 -13.71 5.33 1.49
CA ALA A 170 -14.65 6.36 1.07
C ALA A 170 -15.69 6.74 2.14
N GLU A 171 -16.03 5.83 3.05
CA GLU A 171 -16.90 6.11 4.20
C GLU A 171 -16.20 6.93 5.30
N ARG A 172 -14.88 7.09 5.22
CA ARG A 172 -14.01 7.70 6.25
C ARG A 172 -13.36 8.99 5.77
N ARG A 173 -14.06 9.77 4.94
CA ARG A 173 -13.54 11.01 4.36
C ARG A 173 -13.07 12.02 5.41
N ASP A 174 -13.66 12.00 6.60
CA ASP A 174 -13.26 12.80 7.75
C ASP A 174 -11.86 12.46 8.24
N LEU A 175 -11.50 11.17 8.27
CA LEU A 175 -10.19 10.69 8.68
C LEU A 175 -9.15 10.86 7.57
N ILE A 176 -9.52 10.57 6.31
CA ILE A 176 -8.59 10.67 5.16
C ILE A 176 -7.99 12.07 5.03
N LYS A 177 -8.73 13.12 5.38
CA LYS A 177 -8.25 14.51 5.33
C LYS A 177 -7.14 14.84 6.34
N ARG A 178 -6.90 13.96 7.32
CA ARG A 178 -5.83 14.12 8.31
C ARG A 178 -4.50 13.53 7.82
N PHE A 179 -4.49 12.82 6.68
CA PHE A 179 -3.26 12.30 6.07
C PHE A 179 -2.57 13.39 5.24
N ASP A 180 -1.24 13.44 5.29
CA ASP A 180 -0.45 14.38 4.49
C ASP A 180 -0.52 14.05 3.00
N CYS A 181 -0.59 12.77 2.63
CA CYS A 181 -0.80 12.33 1.26
C CYS A 181 -1.78 11.15 1.20
N PHE A 182 -2.71 11.22 0.26
CA PHE A 182 -3.63 10.14 -0.09
C PHE A 182 -3.35 9.67 -1.51
N ILE A 183 -3.04 8.37 -1.66
CA ILE A 183 -2.71 7.77 -2.94
C ILE A 183 -3.81 6.77 -3.31
N CYS A 184 -4.33 6.87 -4.52
CA CYS A 184 -5.32 5.94 -5.04
C CYS A 184 -5.23 5.85 -6.58
N ASN A 185 -5.93 4.89 -7.17
CA ASN A 185 -6.07 4.85 -8.63
C ASN A 185 -7.27 5.67 -9.12
N GLN A 186 -7.41 5.78 -10.44
CA GLN A 186 -8.46 6.57 -11.09
C GLN A 186 -9.88 6.10 -10.73
N GLN A 187 -10.09 4.77 -10.64
CA GLN A 187 -11.40 4.20 -10.25
C GLN A 187 -11.70 4.48 -8.77
N GLU A 188 -10.71 4.34 -7.91
CA GLU A 188 -10.82 4.65 -6.48
C GLU A 188 -11.10 6.13 -6.22
N ALA A 189 -10.47 7.03 -6.99
CA ALA A 189 -10.79 8.45 -6.97
C ALA A 189 -12.25 8.70 -7.37
N GLY A 190 -12.77 7.96 -8.34
CA GLY A 190 -14.18 7.98 -8.72
C GLY A 190 -15.11 7.60 -7.57
N LEU A 191 -14.80 6.52 -6.86
CA LEU A 191 -15.56 6.10 -5.65
C LEU A 191 -15.49 7.16 -4.55
N LEU A 192 -14.31 7.76 -4.32
CA LEU A 192 -14.14 8.79 -3.30
C LEU A 192 -14.97 10.03 -3.58
N PHE A 193 -15.00 10.48 -4.83
CA PHE A 193 -15.69 11.72 -5.21
C PHE A 193 -17.10 11.49 -5.75
N LEU A 194 -17.58 10.24 -5.82
CA LEU A 194 -18.88 9.85 -6.39
C LEU A 194 -19.04 10.35 -7.84
N ASP A 195 -18.02 10.06 -8.64
CA ASP A 195 -17.88 10.49 -10.02
C ASP A 195 -17.30 9.34 -10.88
N ASP A 196 -17.39 9.44 -12.20
CA ASP A 196 -16.78 8.46 -13.12
C ASP A 196 -15.65 9.13 -13.90
N TYR A 197 -14.44 8.64 -13.73
CA TYR A 197 -13.25 9.14 -14.42
C TYR A 197 -12.74 8.20 -15.51
N THR A 198 -13.54 7.19 -15.91
CA THR A 198 -13.16 6.25 -16.96
C THR A 198 -12.86 6.97 -18.26
N GLY A 199 -11.68 6.74 -18.83
CA GLY A 199 -11.26 7.34 -20.10
C GLY A 199 -10.90 8.83 -20.04
N VAL A 200 -10.86 9.42 -18.85
CA VAL A 200 -10.42 10.82 -18.69
C VAL A 200 -8.91 10.91 -18.92
N ALA A 201 -8.49 11.78 -19.85
CA ALA A 201 -7.07 11.98 -20.16
C ALA A 201 -6.29 12.61 -18.99
N PRO A 202 -4.96 12.34 -18.87
CA PRO A 202 -4.16 12.75 -17.71
C PRO A 202 -4.22 14.24 -17.38
N LEU A 203 -4.07 15.12 -18.37
CA LEU A 203 -4.12 16.57 -18.11
C LEU A 203 -5.51 17.05 -17.67
N GLN A 204 -6.57 16.43 -18.20
CA GLN A 204 -7.93 16.72 -17.76
C GLN A 204 -8.16 16.18 -16.34
N MET A 205 -7.70 14.95 -16.02
CA MET A 205 -7.78 14.38 -14.68
C MET A 205 -7.01 15.22 -13.66
N ARG A 206 -5.83 15.74 -14.01
CA ARG A 206 -5.07 16.68 -13.17
C ARG A 206 -5.90 17.91 -12.77
N ASP A 207 -6.59 18.50 -13.75
CA ASP A 207 -7.36 19.73 -13.53
C ASP A 207 -8.63 19.45 -12.69
N ILE A 208 -9.30 18.34 -12.96
CA ILE A 208 -10.41 17.84 -12.13
C ILE A 208 -9.95 17.58 -10.69
N LEU A 209 -8.83 16.84 -10.54
CA LEU A 209 -8.28 16.52 -9.23
C LEU A 209 -7.97 17.78 -8.42
N ALA A 210 -7.37 18.79 -9.04
CA ALA A 210 -7.04 20.05 -8.39
C ALA A 210 -8.28 20.76 -7.83
N GLU A 211 -9.37 20.79 -8.59
CA GLU A 211 -10.64 21.35 -8.12
C GLU A 211 -11.21 20.54 -6.93
N LYS A 212 -11.23 19.20 -7.05
CA LYS A 212 -11.74 18.31 -6.01
C LYS A 212 -10.94 18.42 -4.72
N VAL A 213 -9.60 18.40 -4.81
CA VAL A 213 -8.67 18.50 -3.68
C VAL A 213 -8.83 19.83 -2.96
N LEU A 214 -8.87 20.95 -3.70
CA LEU A 214 -9.06 22.29 -3.14
C LEU A 214 -10.40 22.40 -2.41
N ARG A 215 -11.48 21.92 -3.04
CA ARG A 215 -12.84 21.96 -2.46
C ARG A 215 -12.97 21.06 -1.23
N ALA A 216 -12.37 19.86 -1.27
CA ALA A 216 -12.42 18.90 -0.18
C ALA A 216 -11.37 19.17 0.91
N LYS A 217 -10.39 20.06 0.65
CA LYS A 217 -9.28 20.43 1.54
C LYS A 217 -8.36 19.23 1.87
N PHE A 218 -8.10 18.33 0.91
CA PHE A 218 -7.08 17.32 1.07
C PHE A 218 -5.68 17.97 1.08
N PRO A 219 -4.76 17.58 1.99
CA PRO A 219 -3.40 18.10 1.97
C PRO A 219 -2.68 17.87 0.63
N LEU A 220 -2.58 16.63 0.22
CA LEU A 220 -2.06 16.19 -1.08
C LEU A 220 -2.80 14.93 -1.51
N MET A 221 -3.10 14.83 -2.78
CA MET A 221 -3.65 13.63 -3.39
C MET A 221 -2.89 13.27 -4.65
N VAL A 222 -2.58 11.99 -4.81
CA VAL A 222 -1.94 11.41 -5.99
C VAL A 222 -2.87 10.36 -6.56
N VAL A 223 -3.16 10.46 -7.86
CA VAL A 223 -4.01 9.49 -8.58
C VAL A 223 -3.21 8.80 -9.67
N THR A 224 -3.03 7.49 -9.54
CA THR A 224 -2.41 6.67 -10.57
C THR A 224 -3.39 6.35 -11.69
N MET A 225 -2.90 6.35 -12.94
CA MET A 225 -3.68 6.15 -14.16
C MET A 225 -3.11 5.01 -15.01
N GLY A 226 -2.48 4.02 -14.36
CA GLY A 226 -1.86 2.88 -15.05
C GLY A 226 -0.79 3.30 -16.06
N ALA A 227 -0.94 2.90 -17.31
CA ALA A 227 -0.01 3.24 -18.39
C ALA A 227 0.08 4.74 -18.71
N ASP A 228 -0.91 5.53 -18.27
CA ASP A 228 -0.94 6.97 -18.44
C ASP A 228 -0.18 7.74 -17.35
N GLY A 229 0.40 7.05 -16.35
CA GLY A 229 1.20 7.66 -15.30
C GLY A 229 0.41 8.07 -14.07
N ALA A 230 0.70 9.24 -13.50
CA ALA A 230 0.04 9.73 -12.30
C ALA A 230 -0.15 11.25 -12.35
N VAL A 231 -1.23 11.70 -11.73
CA VAL A 231 -1.51 13.13 -11.52
C VAL A 231 -1.56 13.43 -10.03
N TYR A 232 -1.24 14.65 -9.65
CA TYR A 232 -1.33 15.09 -8.27
C TYR A 232 -1.89 16.49 -8.15
N ALA A 233 -2.47 16.78 -6.99
CA ALA A 233 -2.86 18.12 -6.59
C ALA A 233 -2.83 18.26 -5.05
N ASP A 234 -2.54 19.48 -4.57
CA ASP A 234 -2.53 19.81 -3.16
C ASP A 234 -3.52 20.94 -2.82
N ARG A 235 -3.71 21.17 -1.52
CA ARG A 235 -4.58 22.24 -1.01
C ARG A 235 -4.06 23.67 -1.26
N HIS A 236 -2.82 23.82 -1.71
CA HIS A 236 -2.20 25.12 -2.01
C HIS A 236 -2.32 25.48 -3.50
N GLY A 237 -2.92 24.58 -4.30
CA GLY A 237 -3.12 24.79 -5.74
C GLY A 237 -1.99 24.27 -6.60
N ASN A 238 -0.96 23.64 -6.01
CA ASN A 238 0.06 22.95 -6.80
C ASN A 238 -0.56 21.70 -7.42
N LYS A 239 -0.28 21.48 -8.70
CA LYS A 239 -0.75 20.31 -9.44
C LYS A 239 0.24 19.92 -10.52
N GLY A 240 0.27 18.65 -10.87
CA GLY A 240 1.18 18.16 -11.91
C GLY A 240 0.74 16.83 -12.49
N TYR A 241 1.49 16.42 -13.50
CA TYR A 241 1.37 15.15 -14.19
C TYR A 241 2.76 14.55 -14.38
N CYS A 242 2.91 13.28 -14.02
CA CYS A 242 4.12 12.50 -14.22
C CYS A 242 3.77 11.32 -15.15
N PRO A 243 4.39 11.19 -16.32
CA PRO A 243 4.12 10.09 -17.25
C PRO A 243 4.60 8.76 -16.67
N ALA A 244 3.94 7.66 -17.05
CA ALA A 244 4.40 6.32 -16.68
C ALA A 244 5.72 5.97 -17.38
N ARG A 245 6.49 5.07 -16.77
CA ARG A 245 7.62 4.42 -17.42
C ARG A 245 7.11 3.43 -18.45
N ASN A 246 7.68 3.45 -19.64
CA ASN A 246 7.31 2.49 -20.69
C ASN A 246 7.92 1.12 -20.38
N VAL A 247 7.07 0.16 -20.00
CA VAL A 247 7.45 -1.22 -19.62
C VAL A 247 6.53 -2.22 -20.30
N GLN A 248 7.04 -3.45 -20.48
CA GLN A 248 6.20 -4.55 -20.95
C GLN A 248 5.47 -5.18 -19.75
N VAL A 249 4.15 -5.04 -19.72
CA VAL A 249 3.31 -5.53 -18.62
C VAL A 249 3.28 -7.05 -18.64
N LYS A 250 3.57 -7.67 -17.48
CA LYS A 250 3.42 -9.09 -17.21
C LYS A 250 2.34 -9.35 -16.15
N ASP A 251 2.44 -8.67 -15.01
CA ASP A 251 1.48 -8.69 -13.91
C ASP A 251 1.47 -7.31 -13.25
N THR A 252 0.31 -6.81 -12.85
CA THR A 252 0.18 -5.50 -12.19
C THR A 252 0.00 -5.63 -10.67
N THR A 253 -0.05 -6.85 -10.14
CA THR A 253 -0.21 -7.10 -8.70
C THR A 253 0.98 -6.52 -7.92
N GLY A 254 0.71 -5.74 -6.88
CA GLY A 254 1.73 -5.10 -6.06
C GLY A 254 2.33 -3.80 -6.64
N ALA A 255 2.06 -3.46 -7.90
CA ALA A 255 2.59 -2.22 -8.50
C ALA A 255 2.11 -0.95 -7.79
N GLY A 256 0.84 -0.94 -7.34
CA GLY A 256 0.28 0.15 -6.54
C GLY A 256 0.96 0.29 -5.18
N ASP A 257 1.30 -0.83 -4.56
CA ASP A 257 1.98 -0.88 -3.27
C ASP A 257 3.42 -0.35 -3.40
N ALA A 258 4.15 -0.81 -4.42
CA ALA A 258 5.50 -0.33 -4.71
C ALA A 258 5.50 1.17 -5.08
N PHE A 259 4.49 1.63 -5.82
CA PHE A 259 4.31 3.05 -6.11
C PHE A 259 4.07 3.85 -4.83
N CYS A 260 3.19 3.39 -3.95
CA CYS A 260 2.91 4.02 -2.66
C CYS A 260 4.17 4.04 -1.77
N ALA A 261 4.93 2.95 -1.71
CA ALA A 261 6.20 2.88 -1.00
C ALA A 261 7.18 3.95 -1.50
N GLY A 262 7.39 4.07 -2.81
CA GLY A 262 8.30 5.05 -3.40
C GLY A 262 7.87 6.50 -3.17
N VAL A 263 6.58 6.82 -3.30
CA VAL A 263 6.05 8.16 -2.98
C VAL A 263 6.26 8.46 -1.49
N SER A 264 5.96 7.51 -0.61
CA SER A 264 6.16 7.68 0.83
C SER A 264 7.63 7.90 1.19
N ILE A 265 8.55 7.15 0.58
CA ILE A 265 10.00 7.36 0.72
C ILE A 265 10.38 8.78 0.30
N GLY A 266 10.00 9.19 -0.91
CA GLY A 266 10.33 10.51 -1.44
C GLY A 266 9.86 11.63 -0.52
N LEU A 267 8.58 11.61 -0.14
CA LEU A 267 7.98 12.64 0.74
C LEU A 267 8.57 12.63 2.16
N THR A 268 8.96 11.47 2.69
CA THR A 268 9.62 11.36 3.99
C THR A 268 10.96 12.05 4.00
N TYR A 269 11.76 11.84 2.97
CA TYR A 269 13.11 12.37 2.87
C TYR A 269 13.21 13.68 2.07
N GLY A 270 12.12 14.45 2.03
CA GLY A 270 12.10 15.84 1.60
C GLY A 270 12.13 16.09 0.11
N LYS A 271 11.77 15.10 -0.70
CA LYS A 271 11.58 15.28 -2.14
C LYS A 271 10.31 16.07 -2.44
N GLU A 272 10.36 16.85 -3.51
CA GLU A 272 9.17 17.47 -4.07
C GLU A 272 8.20 16.40 -4.58
N THR A 273 6.90 16.74 -4.64
CA THR A 273 5.85 15.77 -5.01
C THR A 273 6.12 15.06 -6.35
N ALA A 274 6.56 15.80 -7.36
CA ALA A 274 6.89 15.21 -8.66
C ALA A 274 8.06 14.21 -8.57
N GLU A 275 9.12 14.54 -7.85
CA GLU A 275 10.26 13.64 -7.62
C GLU A 275 9.85 12.40 -6.82
N ALA A 276 8.99 12.56 -5.80
CA ALA A 276 8.46 11.44 -5.03
C ALA A 276 7.63 10.48 -5.90
N ILE A 277 6.82 11.01 -6.82
CA ILE A 277 6.08 10.23 -7.82
C ILE A 277 7.02 9.50 -8.78
N GLU A 278 8.13 10.12 -9.17
CA GLU A 278 9.15 9.45 -9.98
C GLU A 278 9.78 8.26 -9.25
N ILE A 279 10.08 8.39 -7.96
CA ILE A 279 10.55 7.28 -7.11
C ILE A 279 9.47 6.19 -7.07
N GLY A 280 8.19 6.53 -6.88
CA GLY A 280 7.07 5.60 -6.95
C GLY A 280 7.05 4.82 -8.27
N SER A 281 7.20 5.52 -9.39
CA SER A 281 7.25 4.91 -10.72
C SER A 281 8.50 4.05 -10.93
N MET A 282 9.63 4.38 -10.29
CA MET A 282 10.86 3.56 -10.32
C MET A 282 10.67 2.23 -9.60
N LEU A 283 10.04 2.22 -8.44
CA LEU A 283 9.79 0.98 -7.69
C LEU A 283 8.70 0.13 -8.35
N ALA A 284 7.64 0.73 -8.87
CA ALA A 284 6.53 0.02 -9.51
C ALA A 284 6.91 -0.64 -10.85
N ALA A 285 7.76 -0.02 -11.65
CA ALA A 285 8.08 -0.49 -13.00
C ALA A 285 8.63 -1.94 -13.04
N PRO A 286 9.62 -2.36 -12.23
CA PRO A 286 10.09 -3.74 -12.22
C PRO A 286 9.06 -4.72 -11.66
N VAL A 287 8.16 -4.32 -10.76
CA VAL A 287 7.05 -5.16 -10.27
C VAL A 287 6.16 -5.54 -11.45
N ILE A 288 5.76 -4.58 -12.27
CA ILE A 288 4.89 -4.80 -13.44
C ILE A 288 5.52 -5.77 -14.46
N THR A 289 6.84 -5.85 -14.54
CA THR A 289 7.57 -6.69 -15.50
C THR A 289 7.92 -8.08 -14.96
N SER A 290 7.62 -8.36 -13.71
CA SER A 290 7.93 -9.62 -13.02
C SER A 290 6.67 -10.39 -12.61
N SER A 291 6.85 -11.51 -11.91
CA SER A 291 5.78 -12.22 -11.20
C SER A 291 5.81 -11.97 -9.69
N GLU A 292 6.75 -11.13 -9.23
CA GLU A 292 6.86 -10.75 -7.84
C GLU A 292 5.91 -9.57 -7.54
N ASN A 293 5.34 -9.54 -6.34
CA ASN A 293 4.43 -8.48 -5.91
C ASN A 293 5.13 -7.37 -5.11
N VAL A 294 6.46 -7.37 -5.12
CA VAL A 294 7.31 -6.34 -4.50
C VAL A 294 8.47 -5.99 -5.44
N CYS A 295 9.02 -4.80 -5.28
CA CYS A 295 10.13 -4.33 -6.10
C CYS A 295 11.45 -5.09 -5.80
N PRO A 296 12.38 -5.17 -6.75
CA PRO A 296 13.72 -5.64 -6.49
C PRO A 296 14.49 -4.64 -5.60
N ARG A 297 15.70 -5.01 -5.21
CA ARG A 297 16.59 -4.15 -4.42
C ARG A 297 17.00 -2.90 -5.19
N PHE A 298 16.93 -1.75 -4.51
CA PHE A 298 17.47 -0.46 -4.91
C PHE A 298 18.41 0.08 -3.85
N LEU A 299 19.45 0.79 -4.26
CA LEU A 299 20.24 1.59 -3.34
C LEU A 299 19.60 2.98 -3.16
N PRO A 300 19.70 3.61 -1.98
CA PRO A 300 19.14 4.95 -1.76
C PRO A 300 19.63 6.00 -2.76
N GLU A 301 20.89 5.89 -3.19
CA GLU A 301 21.48 6.80 -4.18
C GLU A 301 20.82 6.66 -5.57
N GLU A 302 20.34 5.48 -5.94
CA GLU A 302 19.59 5.26 -7.19
C GLU A 302 18.25 5.98 -7.17
N LEU A 303 17.70 6.22 -5.97
CA LEU A 303 16.48 6.99 -5.73
C LEU A 303 16.77 8.49 -5.50
N GLY A 304 18.04 8.91 -5.67
CA GLY A 304 18.46 10.26 -5.42
C GLY A 304 18.43 10.67 -3.94
N LEU A 305 18.51 9.70 -3.01
CA LEU A 305 18.49 9.92 -1.58
C LEU A 305 19.92 9.95 -1.03
N ASN A 306 20.26 11.01 -0.32
CA ASN A 306 21.54 11.14 0.40
C ASN A 306 21.31 10.85 1.89
N ILE A 307 21.10 9.58 2.22
CA ILE A 307 20.81 9.12 3.58
C ILE A 307 22.01 8.30 4.08
N ALA A 308 22.55 8.65 5.25
CA ALA A 308 23.48 7.78 5.95
C ALA A 308 22.68 6.66 6.62
N ILE A 309 22.86 5.42 6.17
CA ILE A 309 22.18 4.21 6.66
C ILE A 309 22.91 3.66 7.90
#